data_71e840761bbde67f7e5c7b9d58b7a6a0
#
_entry.id   71e840761bbde67f7e5c7b9d58b7a6a0
#
_cell.length_a   1.000
_cell.length_b   1.000
_cell.length_c   1.000
_cell.angle_alpha   90.00
_cell.angle_beta   90.00
_cell.angle_gamma   90.00
#
_symmetry.space_group_name_H-M   'P 1'
#
loop_
_entity.id
_entity.type
_entity.pdbx_description
1 polymer ?
#
loop_
_entity_poly.entity_id
_entity_poly.type
_entity_poly.pdbx_seq_one_letter_code
_entity_poly.pdbx_strand_id
1 'polypeptide(L)'
;QSADIGYIPETAIPLPFLPAILNAKPGDVIGPFRSSIGMHIIKLYDVSHSAVTPIKTYDAAHILIKTSIIYSDEAAVAKLKDIASEINKGTITFAQAAKQYSEDPGSAIKGGDLGYAVADIYDPNFARALTQLHVGQMSQPVKSAFGWHLILLKDTRVDRDSLEVFKEKANSIIFEREFNEAVTSWERSLREMAYIHVIDPELVNSGVSLDQDNKGKNTLKPTND
;
A
#
# COMPACT_ATOMS: atom_id res chain seq x y z
N GLN A 1 -4.00 -4.23 34.99
CA GLN A 1 -4.15 -3.45 33.74
C GLN A 1 -5.48 -3.84 33.14
N SER A 2 -6.30 -2.86 32.73
CA SER A 2 -7.57 -3.13 32.03
C SER A 2 -7.28 -3.80 30.70
N ALA A 3 -7.99 -4.90 30.41
CA ALA A 3 -7.96 -5.56 29.10
C ALA A 3 -8.96 -4.91 28.12
N ASP A 4 -9.57 -3.79 28.51
CA ASP A 4 -10.49 -3.03 27.67
C ASP A 4 -9.69 -2.29 26.60
N ILE A 5 -10.01 -2.60 25.34
CA ILE A 5 -9.36 -2.00 24.17
C ILE A 5 -10.17 -0.85 23.57
N GLY A 6 -11.31 -0.49 24.19
CA GLY A 6 -12.19 0.56 23.70
C GLY A 6 -12.93 0.20 22.42
N TYR A 7 -13.50 1.23 21.77
CA TYR A 7 -14.13 1.06 20.46
C TYR A 7 -13.06 0.95 19.38
N ILE A 8 -13.11 -0.14 18.62
CA ILE A 8 -12.27 -0.36 17.45
C ILE A 8 -13.15 -0.52 16.20
N PRO A 9 -12.75 0.01 15.04
CA PRO A 9 -13.51 -0.19 13.83
C PRO A 9 -13.47 -1.67 13.40
N GLU A 10 -14.51 -2.12 12.74
CA GLU A 10 -14.61 -3.50 12.22
C GLU A 10 -13.39 -3.89 11.39
N THR A 11 -12.85 -2.96 10.60
CA THR A 11 -11.67 -3.15 9.78
C THR A 11 -10.37 -3.39 10.56
N ALA A 12 -10.33 -3.04 11.84
CA ALA A 12 -9.18 -3.27 12.73
C ALA A 12 -9.30 -4.59 13.51
N ILE A 13 -10.42 -5.30 13.39
CA ILE A 13 -10.63 -6.60 14.05
C ILE A 13 -9.83 -7.66 13.24
N PRO A 14 -8.95 -8.44 13.92
CA PRO A 14 -8.24 -9.52 13.23
C PRO A 14 -9.19 -10.56 12.64
N LEU A 15 -8.93 -10.97 11.40
CA LEU A 15 -9.80 -11.87 10.63
C LEU A 15 -10.25 -13.15 11.38
N PRO A 16 -9.40 -13.82 12.19
CA PRO A 16 -9.84 -15.00 12.93
C PRO A 16 -10.98 -14.75 13.91
N PHE A 17 -11.15 -13.50 14.38
CA PHE A 17 -12.17 -13.13 15.36
C PHE A 17 -13.42 -12.52 14.72
N LEU A 18 -13.26 -11.95 13.52
CA LEU A 18 -14.28 -11.15 12.85
C LEU A 18 -15.64 -11.90 12.70
N PRO A 19 -15.71 -13.14 12.18
CA PRO A 19 -16.99 -13.82 11.99
C PRO A 19 -17.75 -14.05 13.31
N ALA A 20 -17.01 -14.31 14.40
CA ALA A 20 -17.62 -14.54 15.69
C ALA A 20 -18.11 -13.25 16.34
N ILE A 21 -17.36 -12.14 16.17
CA ILE A 21 -17.73 -10.83 16.70
C ILE A 21 -18.94 -10.26 15.95
N LEU A 22 -19.01 -10.41 14.62
CA LEU A 22 -20.13 -9.93 13.81
C LEU A 22 -21.47 -10.61 14.15
N ASN A 23 -21.43 -11.85 14.64
CA ASN A 23 -22.62 -12.60 15.06
C ASN A 23 -22.95 -12.42 16.55
N ALA A 24 -22.13 -11.71 17.31
CA ALA A 24 -22.30 -11.54 18.74
C ALA A 24 -23.17 -10.31 19.08
N LYS A 25 -23.74 -10.34 20.28
CA LYS A 25 -24.51 -9.23 20.84
C LYS A 25 -23.73 -8.56 21.99
N PRO A 26 -24.00 -7.27 22.27
CA PRO A 26 -23.46 -6.63 23.46
C PRO A 26 -23.70 -7.46 24.71
N GLY A 27 -22.64 -7.72 25.48
CA GLY A 27 -22.63 -8.55 26.66
C GLY A 27 -22.08 -9.96 26.43
N ASP A 28 -22.03 -10.46 25.23
CA ASP A 28 -21.53 -11.79 24.88
C ASP A 28 -20.03 -11.94 25.18
N VAL A 29 -19.69 -13.16 25.64
CA VAL A 29 -18.29 -13.61 25.79
C VAL A 29 -18.00 -14.65 24.70
N ILE A 30 -17.04 -14.37 23.87
CA ILE A 30 -16.75 -15.10 22.64
C ILE A 30 -15.37 -15.74 22.74
N GLY A 31 -15.24 -16.98 22.32
CA GLY A 31 -13.99 -17.73 22.34
C GLY A 31 -14.11 -19.06 23.09
N PRO A 32 -12.98 -19.75 23.37
CA PRO A 32 -11.61 -19.30 23.13
C PRO A 32 -11.18 -19.36 21.66
N PHE A 33 -10.42 -18.38 21.19
CA PHE A 33 -9.79 -18.36 19.88
C PHE A 33 -8.28 -18.54 19.97
N ARG A 34 -7.70 -19.21 19.00
CA ARG A 34 -6.24 -19.34 18.89
C ARG A 34 -5.69 -18.37 17.86
N SER A 35 -4.65 -17.64 18.24
CA SER A 35 -3.84 -16.84 17.32
C SER A 35 -2.34 -17.18 17.43
N SER A 36 -1.52 -16.51 16.67
CA SER A 36 -0.05 -16.63 16.73
C SER A 36 0.54 -16.23 18.09
N ILE A 37 -0.16 -15.40 18.86
CA ILE A 37 0.29 -14.90 20.18
C ILE A 37 -0.39 -15.60 21.37
N GLY A 38 -1.30 -16.55 21.12
CA GLY A 38 -1.92 -17.33 22.19
C GLY A 38 -3.43 -17.55 22.03
N MET A 39 -4.08 -17.88 23.19
CA MET A 39 -5.52 -18.08 23.27
C MET A 39 -6.20 -16.79 23.75
N HIS A 40 -7.31 -16.47 23.13
CA HIS A 40 -8.06 -15.24 23.39
C HIS A 40 -9.50 -15.55 23.79
N ILE A 41 -10.01 -14.78 24.75
CA ILE A 41 -11.43 -14.67 25.06
C ILE A 41 -11.80 -13.21 24.95
N ILE A 42 -12.85 -12.90 24.19
CA ILE A 42 -13.29 -11.54 23.91
C ILE A 42 -14.66 -11.33 24.52
N LYS A 43 -14.83 -10.24 25.25
CA LYS A 43 -16.14 -9.77 25.69
C LYS A 43 -16.54 -8.56 24.86
N LEU A 44 -17.68 -8.65 24.19
CA LEU A 44 -18.25 -7.54 23.44
C LEU A 44 -19.09 -6.69 24.41
N TYR A 45 -18.66 -5.47 24.68
CA TYR A 45 -19.37 -4.58 25.61
C TYR A 45 -20.49 -3.82 24.91
N ASP A 46 -20.22 -3.30 23.71
CA ASP A 46 -21.17 -2.50 22.97
C ASP A 46 -20.84 -2.54 21.48
N VAL A 47 -21.84 -2.22 20.64
CA VAL A 47 -21.71 -2.04 19.20
C VAL A 47 -22.23 -0.65 18.84
N SER A 48 -21.31 0.23 18.50
CA SER A 48 -21.68 1.56 17.98
C SER A 48 -21.97 1.47 16.50
N HIS A 49 -23.19 1.75 16.13
CA HIS A 49 -23.55 2.00 14.72
C HIS A 49 -23.28 3.49 14.44
N SER A 50 -22.02 3.84 14.20
CA SER A 50 -21.74 5.17 13.66
C SER A 50 -22.52 5.33 12.37
N ALA A 51 -23.23 6.45 12.23
CA ALA A 51 -23.80 6.82 10.95
C ALA A 51 -22.70 6.69 9.88
N VAL A 52 -22.97 5.94 8.83
CA VAL A 52 -22.01 5.70 7.74
C VAL A 52 -21.44 7.04 7.33
N THR A 53 -20.18 7.29 7.64
CA THR A 53 -19.52 8.52 7.22
C THR A 53 -19.46 8.48 5.70
N PRO A 54 -20.01 9.47 5.00
CA PRO A 54 -19.99 9.46 3.54
C PRO A 54 -18.56 9.32 3.05
N ILE A 55 -18.29 8.28 2.27
CA ILE A 55 -16.96 8.04 1.71
C ILE A 55 -16.86 8.83 0.42
N LYS A 56 -15.88 9.73 0.35
CA LYS A 56 -15.56 10.46 -0.87
C LYS A 56 -14.54 9.66 -1.67
N THR A 57 -14.89 9.31 -2.90
CA THR A 57 -13.99 8.71 -3.89
C THR A 57 -13.60 9.72 -4.95
N TYR A 58 -12.43 9.51 -5.53
CA TYR A 58 -11.79 10.40 -6.48
C TYR A 58 -11.48 9.59 -7.74
N ASP A 59 -11.99 10.03 -8.88
CA ASP A 59 -11.57 9.52 -10.19
C ASP A 59 -10.37 10.34 -10.64
N ALA A 60 -9.21 9.72 -10.65
CA ALA A 60 -7.95 10.39 -10.92
C ALA A 60 -7.19 9.74 -12.07
N ALA A 61 -6.31 10.54 -12.67
CA ALA A 61 -5.29 10.05 -13.57
C ALA A 61 -3.93 10.62 -13.14
N HIS A 62 -2.84 9.90 -13.44
CA HIS A 62 -1.50 10.37 -13.12
C HIS A 62 -0.47 10.10 -14.21
N ILE A 63 0.62 10.85 -14.16
CA ILE A 63 1.86 10.64 -14.92
C ILE A 63 2.97 10.48 -13.89
N LEU A 64 3.66 9.34 -13.90
CA LEU A 64 4.79 9.04 -13.01
C LEU A 64 6.10 9.20 -13.76
N ILE A 65 7.05 9.92 -13.18
CA ILE A 65 8.46 9.94 -13.58
C ILE A 65 9.29 9.44 -12.39
N LYS A 66 9.97 8.32 -12.59
CA LYS A 66 10.84 7.72 -11.59
C LYS A 66 12.17 8.44 -11.51
N THR A 67 12.75 8.53 -10.33
CA THR A 67 14.10 9.05 -10.12
C THR A 67 15.08 7.92 -9.86
N SER A 68 16.32 8.15 -10.19
CA SER A 68 17.41 7.18 -9.98
C SER A 68 18.70 7.94 -9.68
N ILE A 69 19.81 7.22 -9.47
CA ILE A 69 21.13 7.82 -9.25
C ILE A 69 21.55 8.72 -10.42
N ILE A 70 21.11 8.40 -11.63
CA ILE A 70 21.45 9.15 -12.85
C ILE A 70 20.35 10.11 -13.33
N TYR A 71 19.14 10.03 -12.76
CA TYR A 71 18.01 10.88 -13.12
C TYR A 71 17.47 11.57 -11.85
N SER A 72 17.88 12.83 -11.69
CA SER A 72 17.64 13.57 -10.44
C SER A 72 16.18 13.99 -10.24
N ASP A 73 15.84 14.37 -9.01
CA ASP A 73 14.54 14.94 -8.66
C ASP A 73 14.24 16.21 -9.47
N GLU A 74 15.24 17.08 -9.66
CA GLU A 74 15.10 18.33 -10.41
C GLU A 74 14.78 18.08 -11.87
N ALA A 75 15.43 17.08 -12.49
CA ALA A 75 15.16 16.70 -13.86
C ALA A 75 13.75 16.14 -14.03
N ALA A 76 13.29 15.30 -13.07
CA ALA A 76 11.94 14.76 -13.07
C ALA A 76 10.88 15.88 -12.94
N VAL A 77 11.09 16.82 -12.02
CA VAL A 77 10.20 17.98 -11.83
C VAL A 77 10.18 18.87 -13.08
N ALA A 78 11.34 19.16 -13.69
CA ALA A 78 11.42 19.95 -14.91
C ALA A 78 10.62 19.28 -16.04
N LYS A 79 10.83 17.98 -16.27
CA LYS A 79 10.09 17.21 -17.27
C LYS A 79 8.58 17.24 -17.06
N LEU A 80 8.12 17.07 -15.80
CA LEU A 80 6.68 17.14 -15.49
C LEU A 80 6.10 18.54 -15.70
N LYS A 81 6.86 19.60 -15.42
CA LYS A 81 6.45 20.98 -15.71
C LYS A 81 6.33 21.24 -17.21
N ASP A 82 7.24 20.72 -18.02
CA ASP A 82 7.17 20.83 -19.48
C ASP A 82 5.93 20.10 -20.01
N ILE A 83 5.70 18.87 -19.57
CA ILE A 83 4.49 18.10 -19.91
C ILE A 83 3.22 18.86 -19.49
N ALA A 84 3.18 19.40 -18.27
CA ALA A 84 2.05 20.19 -17.80
C ALA A 84 1.82 21.44 -18.67
N SER A 85 2.89 22.10 -19.13
CA SER A 85 2.79 23.23 -20.05
C SER A 85 2.21 22.83 -21.42
N GLU A 86 2.62 21.69 -21.98
CA GLU A 86 2.07 21.19 -23.25
C GLU A 86 0.59 20.84 -23.13
N ILE A 87 0.18 20.22 -22.00
CA ILE A 87 -1.21 19.90 -21.70
C ILE A 87 -2.04 21.19 -21.57
N ASN A 88 -1.55 22.17 -20.82
CA ASN A 88 -2.24 23.46 -20.62
C ASN A 88 -2.38 24.28 -21.91
N LYS A 89 -1.43 24.15 -22.84
CA LYS A 89 -1.50 24.75 -24.20
C LYS A 89 -2.44 24.00 -25.13
N GLY A 90 -2.93 22.82 -24.72
CA GLY A 90 -3.77 21.97 -25.57
C GLY A 90 -3.02 21.24 -26.70
N THR A 91 -1.68 21.24 -26.67
CA THR A 91 -0.85 20.56 -27.67
C THR A 91 -1.01 19.04 -27.61
N ILE A 92 -1.15 18.50 -26.38
CA ILE A 92 -1.45 17.09 -26.10
C ILE A 92 -2.48 16.99 -25.01
N THR A 93 -3.25 15.90 -24.96
CA THR A 93 -4.13 15.59 -23.85
C THR A 93 -3.35 14.94 -22.72
N PHE A 94 -3.90 15.01 -21.49
CA PHE A 94 -3.31 14.32 -20.34
C PHE A 94 -3.12 12.81 -20.62
N ALA A 95 -4.13 12.17 -21.22
CA ALA A 95 -4.07 10.75 -21.55
C ALA A 95 -2.99 10.41 -22.59
N GLN A 96 -2.76 11.27 -23.58
CA GLN A 96 -1.66 11.11 -24.54
C GLN A 96 -0.31 11.29 -23.87
N ALA A 97 -0.17 12.30 -23.01
CA ALA A 97 1.04 12.54 -22.24
C ALA A 97 1.35 11.35 -21.30
N ALA A 98 0.33 10.80 -20.62
CA ALA A 98 0.51 9.63 -19.77
C ALA A 98 1.00 8.41 -20.57
N LYS A 99 0.42 8.14 -21.74
CA LYS A 99 0.86 7.02 -22.60
C LYS A 99 2.29 7.18 -23.09
N GLN A 100 2.71 8.42 -23.32
CA GLN A 100 4.03 8.73 -23.89
C GLN A 100 5.14 8.83 -22.85
N TYR A 101 4.84 9.37 -21.69
CA TYR A 101 5.84 9.77 -20.70
C TYR A 101 5.76 9.06 -19.37
N SER A 102 4.59 8.49 -19.01
CA SER A 102 4.44 7.86 -17.70
C SER A 102 5.22 6.55 -17.61
N GLU A 103 5.95 6.41 -16.52
CA GLU A 103 6.72 5.22 -16.17
C GLU A 103 5.95 4.29 -15.20
N ASP A 104 4.64 4.51 -15.07
CA ASP A 104 3.74 3.58 -14.38
C ASP A 104 3.13 2.59 -15.36
N PRO A 105 3.58 1.31 -15.38
CA PRO A 105 3.11 0.32 -16.34
C PRO A 105 1.63 -0.04 -16.14
N GLY A 106 1.10 0.18 -14.94
CA GLY A 106 -0.29 -0.17 -14.61
C GLY A 106 -1.32 0.77 -15.23
N SER A 107 -1.00 2.06 -15.28
CA SER A 107 -1.93 3.09 -15.74
C SER A 107 -1.52 3.76 -17.07
N ALA A 108 -0.24 3.78 -17.44
CA ALA A 108 0.25 4.48 -18.63
C ALA A 108 -0.51 4.12 -19.91
N ILE A 109 -0.71 2.81 -20.16
CA ILE A 109 -1.45 2.31 -21.34
C ILE A 109 -2.91 2.74 -21.37
N LYS A 110 -3.48 3.00 -20.19
CA LYS A 110 -4.86 3.51 -20.01
C LYS A 110 -4.91 5.04 -19.98
N GLY A 111 -3.83 5.73 -20.36
CA GLY A 111 -3.77 7.19 -20.31
C GLY A 111 -3.60 7.75 -18.90
N GLY A 112 -2.98 6.99 -18.02
CA GLY A 112 -2.75 7.35 -16.62
C GLY A 112 -3.94 7.12 -15.70
N ASP A 113 -5.02 6.50 -16.19
CA ASP A 113 -6.29 6.33 -15.47
C ASP A 113 -6.14 5.38 -14.28
N LEU A 114 -6.57 5.86 -13.10
CA LEU A 114 -6.59 5.12 -11.85
C LEU A 114 -8.00 4.70 -11.43
N GLY A 115 -9.04 5.24 -12.11
CA GLY A 115 -10.44 5.05 -11.75
C GLY A 115 -10.83 5.70 -10.42
N TYR A 116 -12.01 5.32 -9.92
CA TYR A 116 -12.51 5.81 -8.63
C TYR A 116 -11.89 5.05 -7.47
N ALA A 117 -11.29 5.78 -6.54
CA ALA A 117 -10.75 5.20 -5.32
C ALA A 117 -10.80 6.20 -4.15
N VAL A 118 -10.73 5.70 -2.92
CA VAL A 118 -10.54 6.55 -1.74
C VAL A 118 -9.09 7.07 -1.73
N ALA A 119 -8.90 8.31 -1.23
CA ALA A 119 -7.57 8.91 -1.21
C ALA A 119 -6.54 8.12 -0.38
N ASP A 120 -7.00 7.45 0.65
CA ASP A 120 -6.17 6.74 1.64
C ASP A 120 -5.39 5.53 1.07
N ILE A 121 -5.72 5.06 -0.14
CA ILE A 121 -4.96 3.97 -0.79
C ILE A 121 -3.66 4.43 -1.44
N TYR A 122 -3.52 5.74 -1.60
CA TYR A 122 -2.35 6.34 -2.24
C TYR A 122 -1.27 6.75 -1.23
N ASP A 123 -0.07 7.01 -1.72
CA ASP A 123 0.99 7.64 -0.93
C ASP A 123 0.48 8.92 -0.25
N PRO A 124 0.85 9.21 1.00
CA PRO A 124 0.33 10.36 1.76
C PRO A 124 0.47 11.71 1.06
N ASN A 125 1.56 11.94 0.32
CA ASN A 125 1.75 13.19 -0.41
C ASN A 125 0.85 13.25 -1.65
N PHE A 126 0.71 12.12 -2.35
CA PHE A 126 -0.21 11.97 -3.47
C PHE A 126 -1.65 12.22 -3.01
N ALA A 127 -2.09 11.54 -1.95
CA ALA A 127 -3.42 11.67 -1.36
C ALA A 127 -3.73 13.12 -0.95
N ARG A 128 -2.77 13.79 -0.29
CA ARG A 128 -2.90 15.20 0.12
C ARG A 128 -3.07 16.10 -1.09
N ALA A 129 -2.27 15.92 -2.13
CA ALA A 129 -2.38 16.71 -3.35
C ALA A 129 -3.72 16.44 -4.05
N LEU A 130 -4.11 15.17 -4.21
CA LEU A 130 -5.37 14.77 -4.85
C LEU A 130 -6.59 15.40 -4.17
N THR A 131 -6.64 15.37 -2.83
CA THR A 131 -7.79 15.89 -2.07
C THR A 131 -7.93 17.42 -2.11
N GLN A 132 -6.87 18.14 -2.48
CA GLN A 132 -6.87 19.60 -2.65
C GLN A 132 -7.26 20.06 -4.06
N LEU A 133 -7.29 19.14 -5.04
CA LEU A 133 -7.65 19.48 -6.41
C LEU A 133 -9.16 19.67 -6.57
N HIS A 134 -9.51 20.54 -7.52
CA HIS A 134 -10.86 20.64 -8.06
C HIS A 134 -11.03 19.72 -9.28
N VAL A 135 -12.25 19.31 -9.57
CA VAL A 135 -12.54 18.49 -10.77
C VAL A 135 -12.07 19.23 -12.03
N GLY A 136 -11.31 18.52 -12.87
CA GLY A 136 -10.65 19.05 -14.05
C GLY A 136 -9.29 19.72 -13.79
N GLN A 137 -8.88 19.85 -12.53
CA GLN A 137 -7.61 20.49 -12.18
C GLN A 137 -6.46 19.47 -12.16
N MET A 138 -5.31 19.94 -12.64
CA MET A 138 -4.03 19.24 -12.61
C MET A 138 -3.16 19.78 -11.46
N SER A 139 -2.45 18.88 -10.75
CA SER A 139 -1.55 19.25 -9.66
C SER A 139 -0.26 19.92 -10.16
N GLN A 140 0.50 20.52 -9.24
CA GLN A 140 1.93 20.67 -9.43
C GLN A 140 2.63 19.30 -9.31
N PRO A 141 3.90 19.16 -9.74
CA PRO A 141 4.65 17.93 -9.49
C PRO A 141 4.68 17.56 -8.02
N VAL A 142 4.27 16.34 -7.67
CA VAL A 142 4.15 15.80 -6.30
C VAL A 142 5.12 14.65 -6.13
N LYS A 143 5.93 14.67 -5.08
CA LYS A 143 6.86 13.59 -4.75
C LYS A 143 6.17 12.50 -3.93
N SER A 144 6.41 11.25 -4.30
CA SER A 144 6.02 10.06 -3.53
C SER A 144 7.21 9.11 -3.35
N ALA A 145 6.98 7.98 -2.70
CA ALA A 145 7.97 6.90 -2.62
C ALA A 145 8.32 6.28 -3.98
N PHE A 146 7.45 6.44 -4.99
CA PHE A 146 7.64 5.86 -6.34
C PHE A 146 8.33 6.80 -7.34
N GLY A 147 8.44 8.08 -7.01
CA GLY A 147 8.97 9.13 -7.88
C GLY A 147 8.15 10.41 -7.84
N TRP A 148 8.11 11.13 -8.94
CA TRP A 148 7.35 12.37 -9.09
C TRP A 148 6.11 12.17 -9.95
N HIS A 149 5.00 12.73 -9.50
CA HIS A 149 3.69 12.59 -10.13
C HIS A 149 3.15 13.93 -10.60
N LEU A 150 2.47 13.91 -11.73
CA LEU A 150 1.50 14.92 -12.14
C LEU A 150 0.12 14.27 -12.02
N ILE A 151 -0.80 14.87 -11.27
CA ILE A 151 -2.09 14.27 -10.94
C ILE A 151 -3.19 15.11 -11.58
N LEU A 152 -4.16 14.47 -12.22
CA LEU A 152 -5.37 15.09 -12.73
C LEU A 152 -6.58 14.51 -11.98
N LEU A 153 -7.37 15.36 -11.34
CA LEU A 153 -8.64 14.96 -10.76
C LEU A 153 -9.74 15.07 -11.85
N LYS A 154 -10.30 13.92 -12.24
CA LYS A 154 -11.34 13.84 -13.29
C LYS A 154 -12.73 14.04 -12.76
N ASP A 155 -13.04 13.40 -11.61
CA ASP A 155 -14.35 13.47 -10.97
C ASP A 155 -14.26 13.13 -9.48
N THR A 156 -15.33 13.44 -8.72
CA THR A 156 -15.46 13.01 -7.32
C THR A 156 -16.87 12.50 -7.05
N ARG A 157 -16.99 11.44 -6.27
CA ARG A 157 -18.26 10.91 -5.80
C ARG A 157 -18.30 10.86 -4.28
N VAL A 158 -19.45 11.16 -3.74
CA VAL A 158 -19.75 10.96 -2.31
C VAL A 158 -20.79 9.86 -2.24
N ASP A 159 -20.35 8.69 -1.87
CA ASP A 159 -21.25 7.55 -1.73
C ASP A 159 -21.65 7.40 -0.27
N ARG A 160 -22.95 7.42 -0.02
CA ARG A 160 -23.52 7.27 1.33
C ARG A 160 -23.83 5.82 1.70
N ASP A 161 -23.91 4.95 0.70
CA ASP A 161 -24.44 3.58 0.87
C ASP A 161 -23.60 2.49 0.15
N SER A 162 -22.41 2.78 -0.38
CA SER A 162 -21.78 1.79 -1.24
C SER A 162 -20.98 0.75 -0.49
N LEU A 163 -21.60 -0.41 -0.35
CA LEU A 163 -20.92 -1.68 -0.05
C LEU A 163 -19.72 -1.93 -0.97
N GLU A 164 -19.73 -1.40 -2.20
CA GLU A 164 -18.65 -1.55 -3.18
C GLU A 164 -17.38 -0.79 -2.77
N VAL A 165 -17.50 0.45 -2.29
CA VAL A 165 -16.35 1.23 -1.80
C VAL A 165 -15.74 0.56 -0.57
N PHE A 166 -16.56 0.00 0.31
CA PHE A 166 -16.06 -0.79 1.45
C PHE A 166 -15.36 -2.06 1.00
N LYS A 167 -15.88 -2.76 -0.02
CA LYS A 167 -15.24 -3.93 -0.60
C LYS A 167 -13.89 -3.60 -1.25
N GLU A 168 -13.82 -2.52 -2.01
CA GLU A 168 -12.55 -2.08 -2.63
C GLU A 168 -11.51 -1.69 -1.57
N LYS A 169 -11.91 -0.95 -0.54
CA LYS A 169 -11.03 -0.62 0.59
C LYS A 169 -10.58 -1.88 1.35
N ALA A 170 -11.49 -2.80 1.61
CA ALA A 170 -11.18 -4.07 2.25
C ALA A 170 -10.22 -4.91 1.39
N ASN A 171 -10.47 -4.99 0.09
CA ASN A 171 -9.61 -5.72 -0.85
C ASN A 171 -8.20 -5.11 -0.91
N SER A 172 -8.07 -3.77 -0.92
CA SER A 172 -6.76 -3.13 -0.92
C SER A 172 -5.97 -3.41 0.36
N ILE A 173 -6.63 -3.37 1.54
CA ILE A 173 -6.01 -3.69 2.83
C ILE A 173 -5.58 -5.17 2.88
N ILE A 174 -6.42 -6.08 2.39
CA ILE A 174 -6.11 -7.51 2.33
C ILE A 174 -4.93 -7.74 1.39
N PHE A 175 -4.97 -7.15 0.20
CA PHE A 175 -3.89 -7.26 -0.79
C PHE A 175 -2.56 -6.75 -0.26
N GLU A 176 -2.54 -5.57 0.37
CA GLU A 176 -1.31 -5.00 0.96
C GLU A 176 -0.72 -5.92 2.03
N ARG A 177 -1.57 -6.50 2.89
CA ARG A 177 -1.12 -7.43 3.93
C ARG A 177 -0.61 -8.74 3.32
N GLU A 178 -1.35 -9.36 2.41
CA GLU A 178 -0.95 -10.61 1.76
C GLU A 178 0.31 -10.40 0.90
N PHE A 179 0.43 -9.25 0.24
CA PHE A 179 1.63 -8.89 -0.52
C PHE A 179 2.85 -8.79 0.38
N ASN A 180 2.75 -8.09 1.51
CA ASN A 180 3.86 -7.94 2.46
C ASN A 180 4.26 -9.29 3.08
N GLU A 181 3.29 -10.14 3.41
CA GLU A 181 3.56 -11.50 3.89
C GLU A 181 4.23 -12.36 2.80
N ALA A 182 3.77 -12.27 1.57
CA ALA A 182 4.36 -12.99 0.42
C ALA A 182 5.80 -12.53 0.14
N VAL A 183 6.06 -11.20 0.16
CA VAL A 183 7.40 -10.65 0.00
C VAL A 183 8.34 -11.12 1.11
N THR A 184 7.91 -11.08 2.37
CA THR A 184 8.70 -11.54 3.51
C THR A 184 9.01 -13.05 3.41
N SER A 185 8.02 -13.85 2.99
CA SER A 185 8.20 -15.28 2.77
C SER A 185 9.16 -15.57 1.61
N TRP A 186 9.04 -14.82 0.52
CA TRP A 186 9.92 -14.92 -0.63
C TRP A 186 11.36 -14.52 -0.30
N GLU A 187 11.57 -13.40 0.41
CA GLU A 187 12.89 -12.99 0.89
C GLU A 187 13.53 -14.05 1.78
N ARG A 188 12.74 -14.67 2.67
CA ARG A 188 13.22 -15.78 3.50
C ARG A 188 13.67 -16.97 2.64
N SER A 189 12.84 -17.37 1.67
CA SER A 189 13.17 -18.46 0.75
C SER A 189 14.44 -18.16 -0.06
N LEU A 190 14.61 -16.92 -0.51
CA LEU A 190 15.83 -16.51 -1.22
C LEU A 190 17.07 -16.59 -0.31
N ARG A 191 16.95 -16.17 0.96
CA ARG A 191 18.07 -16.27 1.93
C ARG A 191 18.44 -17.72 2.25
N GLU A 192 17.44 -18.62 2.32
CA GLU A 192 17.67 -20.05 2.54
C GLU A 192 18.37 -20.73 1.35
N MET A 193 18.10 -20.27 0.13
CA MET A 193 18.70 -20.79 -1.11
C MET A 193 20.03 -20.13 -1.46
N ALA A 194 20.30 -18.93 -0.95
CA ALA A 194 21.50 -18.16 -1.28
C ALA A 194 22.66 -18.51 -0.36
N TYR A 195 23.86 -18.67 -0.94
CA TYR A 195 25.09 -18.68 -0.18
C TYR A 195 25.52 -17.24 0.14
N ILE A 196 25.31 -16.81 1.38
CA ILE A 196 25.67 -15.46 1.83
C ILE A 196 27.00 -15.51 2.53
N HIS A 197 28.02 -14.84 1.97
CA HIS A 197 29.32 -14.63 2.60
C HIS A 197 29.46 -13.16 2.98
N VAL A 198 29.46 -12.86 4.28
CA VAL A 198 29.66 -11.50 4.78
C VAL A 198 31.14 -11.22 4.88
N ILE A 199 31.65 -10.32 4.05
CA ILE A 199 33.08 -9.98 3.94
C ILE A 199 33.47 -8.95 5.02
N ASP A 200 32.56 -8.11 5.48
CA ASP A 200 32.79 -7.04 6.44
C ASP A 200 32.32 -7.44 7.85
N PRO A 201 33.22 -7.62 8.83
CA PRO A 201 32.85 -7.98 10.21
C PRO A 201 32.04 -6.88 10.94
N GLU A 202 32.11 -5.61 10.52
CA GLU A 202 31.36 -4.52 11.14
C GLU A 202 29.88 -4.56 10.76
N LEU A 203 29.54 -5.09 9.61
CA LEU A 203 28.15 -5.29 9.17
C LEU A 203 27.43 -6.41 9.95
N VAL A 204 28.17 -7.36 10.53
CA VAL A 204 27.63 -8.42 11.38
C VAL A 204 27.10 -7.85 12.70
N ASN A 205 27.71 -6.77 13.20
CA ASN A 205 27.37 -6.14 14.48
C ASN A 205 26.29 -5.05 14.37
N SER A 206 25.87 -4.68 13.17
CA SER A 206 24.87 -3.61 12.94
C SER A 206 23.40 -4.05 13.02
N GLY A 207 23.12 -5.20 13.66
CA GLY A 207 21.75 -5.63 13.98
C GLY A 207 21.00 -6.33 12.85
N VAL A 208 21.67 -6.67 11.75
CA VAL A 208 21.14 -7.63 10.78
C VAL A 208 21.33 -9.02 11.40
N SER A 209 20.31 -9.52 12.10
CA SER A 209 20.29 -10.89 12.65
C SER A 209 20.31 -11.87 11.48
N LEU A 210 21.51 -12.32 11.14
CA LEU A 210 21.67 -13.52 10.33
C LEU A 210 21.43 -14.68 11.28
N ASP A 211 20.27 -15.33 11.19
CA ASP A 211 19.96 -16.53 11.95
C ASP A 211 21.10 -17.53 11.79
N GLN A 212 21.77 -17.83 12.94
CA GLN A 212 22.94 -18.72 13.00
C GLN A 212 22.57 -20.21 12.90
N ASP A 213 21.37 -20.55 12.41
CA ASP A 213 20.87 -21.94 12.46
C ASP A 213 21.21 -22.81 11.24
N ASN A 214 22.19 -22.44 10.42
CA ASN A 214 22.65 -23.34 9.35
C ASN A 214 24.08 -23.87 9.58
N LYS A 215 24.41 -24.25 10.83
CA LYS A 215 25.55 -25.12 11.11
C LYS A 215 25.11 -26.58 11.10
N GLY A 216 25.06 -27.17 9.92
CA GLY A 216 24.98 -28.63 9.85
C GLY A 216 24.26 -29.18 8.65
N LYS A 217 24.95 -29.26 7.52
CA LYS A 217 24.96 -30.38 6.55
C LYS A 217 25.36 -29.89 5.16
N ASN A 218 26.62 -29.79 4.89
CA ASN A 218 27.14 -30.20 3.57
C ASN A 218 28.68 -30.34 3.63
N THR A 219 29.13 -31.46 4.13
CA THR A 219 30.48 -31.96 3.85
C THR A 219 30.41 -32.68 2.50
N LEU A 220 30.57 -31.96 1.43
CA LEU A 220 31.00 -32.56 0.18
C LEU A 220 32.53 -32.76 0.26
N LYS A 221 32.95 -34.00 0.45
CA LYS A 221 34.34 -34.41 0.28
C LYS A 221 34.76 -34.19 -1.18
N PRO A 222 35.96 -33.67 -1.46
CA PRO A 222 36.49 -33.72 -2.81
C PRO A 222 36.86 -35.16 -3.12
N THR A 223 36.29 -35.73 -4.17
CA THR A 223 36.80 -36.94 -4.81
C THR A 223 38.02 -36.57 -5.63
N ASN A 224 39.19 -37.00 -5.19
CA ASN A 224 40.34 -37.16 -6.07
C ASN A 224 40.05 -38.35 -6.98
N ASP A 225 40.12 -38.08 -8.28
CA ASP A 225 40.76 -38.92 -9.30
C ASP A 225 40.96 -38.04 -10.56
#